data_41667b45f2de866f12d50c57e960b173
#
_entry.id   41667b45f2de866f12d50c57e960b173
#
_cell.length_a   1.000
_cell.length_b   1.000
_cell.length_c   1.000
_cell.angle_alpha   90.00
_cell.angle_beta   90.00
_cell.angle_gamma   90.00
#
_symmetry.space_group_name_H-M   'P 1'
#
loop_
_entity.id
_entity.type
_entity.pdbx_description
1 polymer ?
#
loop_
_entity_poly.entity_id
_entity_poly.type
_entity_poly.pdbx_seq_one_letter_code
_entity_poly.pdbx_strand_id
1 'polypeptide(L)'
;LQQGVMSWNKGSLELENGSKILASSTSASAVRGGSYNIIFLDEFAYVPSNVAEQFFSSVYPTISSGKTTKVMIVSTPHGMNMFYKLWTDAEEQRNSYIPIEVHWSEVPGRDEKWRKETIANTSEQQFQTEFECEFLGSVNTLINSSKLRVLTYRQHLQKNAGLTVYEKPQKDHTYMLTADVARGTKNDNSAFVMFDITEVPYRVVATFKDNEIKPLLFPQKIYQIARAYNQSFVLVEVNDIGEQVANNLQ
;
A
#
# COMPACT_ATOMS: atom_id res chain seq x y z
N LEU A 1 13.00 37.15 15.00
CA LEU A 1 13.45 37.49 13.66
C LEU A 1 12.21 37.85 12.83
N GLN A 2 11.94 39.16 12.65
CA GLN A 2 10.92 39.59 11.69
C GLN A 2 11.56 39.59 10.30
N GLN A 3 11.16 38.61 9.47
CA GLN A 3 11.50 38.59 8.06
C GLN A 3 10.38 39.25 7.27
N GLY A 4 10.72 40.21 6.41
CA GLY A 4 9.75 40.82 5.51
C GLY A 4 9.23 39.82 4.48
N VAL A 5 7.97 39.96 4.04
CA VAL A 5 7.33 39.18 3.01
C VAL A 5 7.50 39.90 1.67
N MET A 6 8.18 39.26 0.73
CA MET A 6 8.37 39.77 -0.62
C MET A 6 7.17 39.45 -1.53
N SER A 7 6.66 38.23 -1.45
CA SER A 7 5.53 37.77 -2.24
C SER A 7 4.71 36.76 -1.47
N TRP A 8 3.40 36.90 -1.54
CA TRP A 8 2.47 35.95 -0.95
C TRP A 8 1.30 35.71 -1.90
N ASN A 9 1.12 34.46 -2.29
CA ASN A 9 -0.04 34.02 -3.08
C ASN A 9 -0.59 32.69 -2.51
N LYS A 10 -1.64 32.17 -3.13
CA LYS A 10 -2.34 30.96 -2.66
C LYS A 10 -1.45 29.71 -2.48
N GLY A 11 -0.37 29.59 -3.24
CA GLY A 11 0.49 28.40 -3.22
C GLY A 11 1.95 28.70 -2.91
N SER A 12 2.34 29.96 -2.69
CA SER A 12 3.74 30.27 -2.38
C SER A 12 3.89 31.50 -1.48
N LEU A 13 4.90 31.45 -0.62
CA LEU A 13 5.38 32.54 0.18
C LEU A 13 6.88 32.70 -0.05
N GLU A 14 7.34 33.93 -0.35
CA GLU A 14 8.73 34.27 -0.53
C GLU A 14 9.11 35.38 0.46
N LEU A 15 10.24 35.18 1.16
CA LEU A 15 10.71 36.07 2.21
C LEU A 15 11.92 36.85 1.69
N GLU A 16 12.20 38.04 2.32
CA GLU A 16 13.32 38.95 1.98
C GLU A 16 14.69 38.25 2.02
N ASN A 17 14.87 37.24 2.86
CA ASN A 17 16.08 36.45 2.94
C ASN A 17 16.25 35.41 1.81
N GLY A 18 15.37 35.40 0.82
CA GLY A 18 15.35 34.43 -0.28
C GLY A 18 14.72 33.06 0.07
N SER A 19 14.24 32.86 1.29
CA SER A 19 13.52 31.63 1.66
C SER A 19 12.17 31.58 0.97
N LYS A 20 11.81 30.39 0.48
CA LYS A 20 10.57 30.15 -0.22
C LYS A 20 9.83 28.95 0.35
N ILE A 21 8.54 29.11 0.59
CA ILE A 21 7.62 28.03 0.97
C ILE A 21 6.65 27.80 -0.18
N LEU A 22 6.54 26.58 -0.61
CA LEU A 22 5.57 26.15 -1.64
C LEU A 22 4.59 25.17 -1.00
N ALA A 23 3.30 25.40 -1.24
CA ALA A 23 2.23 24.49 -0.83
C ALA A 23 1.45 24.02 -2.06
N SER A 24 1.30 22.71 -2.19
CA SER A 24 0.52 22.09 -3.27
C SER A 24 -0.08 20.76 -2.83
N SER A 25 -1.11 20.31 -3.50
CA SER A 25 -1.62 18.95 -3.29
C SER A 25 -0.59 17.92 -3.75
N THR A 26 -0.56 16.77 -3.08
CA THR A 26 0.33 15.66 -3.45
C THR A 26 -0.03 15.13 -4.85
N SER A 27 0.92 15.23 -5.76
CA SER A 27 0.78 14.72 -7.12
C SER A 27 2.14 14.27 -7.65
N ALA A 28 2.17 13.44 -8.69
CA ALA A 28 3.40 12.94 -9.30
C ALA A 28 4.35 14.05 -9.83
N SER A 29 3.84 15.27 -10.01
CA SER A 29 4.61 16.41 -10.53
C SER A 29 4.83 17.54 -9.52
N ALA A 30 4.29 17.43 -8.30
CA ALA A 30 4.25 18.53 -7.33
C ALA A 30 5.61 19.16 -6.99
N VAL A 31 6.67 18.37 -7.04
CA VAL A 31 8.06 18.82 -6.67
C VAL A 31 9.07 18.62 -7.79
N ARG A 32 8.62 18.26 -9.02
CA ARG A 32 9.54 18.08 -10.15
C ARG A 32 10.20 19.40 -10.54
N GLY A 33 11.53 19.34 -10.76
CA GLY A 33 12.32 20.48 -11.25
C GLY A 33 12.66 21.51 -10.16
N GLY A 34 12.27 21.29 -8.90
CA GLY A 34 12.67 22.13 -7.78
C GLY A 34 13.84 21.54 -7.01
N SER A 35 14.56 22.42 -6.27
CA SER A 35 15.53 22.03 -5.25
C SER A 35 14.99 22.48 -3.89
N TYR A 36 14.85 21.53 -2.96
CA TYR A 36 14.22 21.77 -1.66
C TYR A 36 15.14 21.34 -0.53
N ASN A 37 15.20 22.16 0.52
CA ASN A 37 15.89 21.82 1.75
C ASN A 37 15.03 20.96 2.67
N ILE A 38 13.71 21.19 2.64
CA ILE A 38 12.73 20.47 3.44
C ILE A 38 11.54 20.12 2.54
N ILE A 39 11.09 18.87 2.62
CA ILE A 39 9.83 18.40 2.05
C ILE A 39 8.98 17.93 3.23
N PHE A 40 7.79 18.51 3.36
CA PHE A 40 6.83 18.17 4.40
C PHE A 40 5.59 17.57 3.73
N LEU A 41 5.26 16.32 4.08
CA LEU A 41 4.08 15.62 3.61
C LEU A 41 3.10 15.48 4.77
N ASP A 42 1.99 16.17 4.67
CA ASP A 42 0.92 16.17 5.66
C ASP A 42 -0.17 15.20 5.24
N GLU A 43 -0.77 14.50 6.20
CA GLU A 43 -1.84 13.51 6.00
C GLU A 43 -1.51 12.46 4.93
N PHE A 44 -0.25 12.01 4.90
CA PHE A 44 0.25 11.16 3.81
C PHE A 44 -0.45 9.80 3.70
N ALA A 45 -0.96 9.25 4.81
CA ALA A 45 -1.72 8.00 4.79
C ALA A 45 -3.05 8.11 4.00
N TYR A 46 -3.57 9.32 3.80
CA TYR A 46 -4.81 9.57 3.04
C TYR A 46 -4.58 9.81 1.55
N VAL A 47 -3.32 9.85 1.12
CA VAL A 47 -2.99 9.95 -0.31
C VAL A 47 -3.29 8.62 -1.00
N PRO A 48 -4.05 8.60 -2.11
CA PRO A 48 -4.30 7.36 -2.85
C PRO A 48 -3.02 6.62 -3.20
N SER A 49 -3.00 5.29 -3.06
CA SER A 49 -1.79 4.47 -3.18
C SER A 49 -1.05 4.65 -4.51
N ASN A 50 -1.80 4.73 -5.63
CA ASN A 50 -1.22 4.99 -6.95
C ASN A 50 -0.54 6.35 -7.05
N VAL A 51 -1.07 7.39 -6.39
CA VAL A 51 -0.47 8.74 -6.34
C VAL A 51 0.75 8.74 -5.44
N ALA A 52 0.67 8.09 -4.27
CA ALA A 52 1.79 7.97 -3.34
C ALA A 52 3.00 7.27 -3.98
N GLU A 53 2.80 6.15 -4.67
CA GLU A 53 3.86 5.43 -5.39
C GLU A 53 4.49 6.27 -6.50
N GLN A 54 3.68 6.93 -7.32
CA GLN A 54 4.16 7.82 -8.37
C GLN A 54 4.90 9.04 -7.82
N PHE A 55 4.41 9.61 -6.72
CA PHE A 55 5.08 10.71 -6.03
C PHE A 55 6.47 10.28 -5.57
N PHE A 56 6.58 9.18 -4.82
CA PHE A 56 7.87 8.71 -4.32
C PHE A 56 8.85 8.38 -5.45
N SER A 57 8.42 7.70 -6.51
CA SER A 57 9.28 7.38 -7.64
C SER A 57 9.79 8.62 -8.39
N SER A 58 9.01 9.70 -8.42
CA SER A 58 9.38 10.94 -9.09
C SER A 58 10.14 11.93 -8.21
N VAL A 59 9.94 11.90 -6.90
CA VAL A 59 10.50 12.84 -5.92
C VAL A 59 11.78 12.31 -5.29
N TYR A 60 11.88 11.01 -5.09
CA TYR A 60 13.05 10.39 -4.44
C TYR A 60 14.39 10.73 -5.13
N PRO A 61 14.51 10.77 -6.46
CA PRO A 61 15.74 11.23 -7.11
C PRO A 61 16.11 12.67 -6.76
N THR A 62 15.11 13.56 -6.60
CA THR A 62 15.32 14.96 -6.19
C THR A 62 15.79 15.05 -4.73
N ILE A 63 15.23 14.22 -3.85
CA ILE A 63 15.62 14.13 -2.45
C ILE A 63 17.05 13.60 -2.33
N SER A 64 17.36 12.52 -3.05
CA SER A 64 18.66 11.85 -2.97
C SER A 64 19.81 12.66 -3.58
N SER A 65 19.53 13.60 -4.47
CA SER A 65 20.55 14.51 -5.04
C SER A 65 20.96 15.64 -4.10
N GLY A 66 20.13 15.95 -3.10
CA GLY A 66 20.39 16.99 -2.11
C GLY A 66 21.13 16.41 -0.89
N LYS A 67 22.35 16.90 -0.60
CA LYS A 67 23.15 16.46 0.57
C LYS A 67 22.49 16.80 1.93
N THR A 68 21.55 17.73 1.96
CA THR A 68 20.95 18.27 3.20
C THR A 68 19.42 18.25 3.20
N THR A 69 18.79 17.68 2.17
CA THR A 69 17.33 17.65 2.08
C THR A 69 16.76 16.75 3.17
N LYS A 70 15.82 17.31 3.94
CA LYS A 70 15.07 16.57 4.96
C LYS A 70 13.66 16.28 4.46
N VAL A 71 13.17 15.10 4.73
CA VAL A 71 11.79 14.70 4.46
C VAL A 71 11.09 14.42 5.78
N MET A 72 9.98 15.09 6.00
CA MET A 72 9.09 14.86 7.13
C MET A 72 7.75 14.37 6.60
N ILE A 73 7.28 13.26 7.12
CA ILE A 73 6.01 12.64 6.74
C ILE A 73 5.18 12.53 8.00
N VAL A 74 4.02 13.16 8.00
CA VAL A 74 3.10 13.18 9.13
C VAL A 74 1.74 12.65 8.68
N SER A 75 1.15 11.80 9.49
CA SER A 75 -0.22 11.33 9.29
C SER A 75 -0.72 10.59 10.52
N THR A 76 -2.04 10.49 10.68
CA THR A 76 -2.65 9.39 11.42
C THR A 76 -2.69 8.14 10.54
N PRO A 77 -2.70 6.94 11.12
CA PRO A 77 -2.80 5.69 10.38
C PRO A 77 -4.07 5.62 9.50
N HIS A 78 -3.95 5.11 8.29
CA HIS A 78 -5.10 4.89 7.40
C HIS A 78 -4.91 3.61 6.56
N GLY A 79 -5.15 2.45 7.18
CA GLY A 79 -4.95 1.16 6.54
C GLY A 79 -3.48 0.80 6.30
N MET A 80 -3.26 -0.31 5.60
CA MET A 80 -1.91 -0.86 5.31
C MET A 80 -1.39 -0.35 3.96
N ASN A 81 -1.25 0.94 3.81
CA ASN A 81 -0.82 1.64 2.61
C ASN A 81 0.70 1.92 2.59
N MET A 82 1.15 2.86 1.74
CA MET A 82 2.56 3.24 1.67
C MET A 82 3.08 3.85 2.98
N PHE A 83 2.26 4.63 3.70
CA PHE A 83 2.66 5.20 5.00
C PHE A 83 2.92 4.08 6.02
N TYR A 84 2.03 3.09 6.10
CA TYR A 84 2.23 1.89 6.92
C TYR A 84 3.55 1.17 6.57
N LYS A 85 3.81 0.98 5.26
CA LYS A 85 5.06 0.36 4.81
C LYS A 85 6.29 1.15 5.23
N LEU A 86 6.29 2.48 5.05
CA LEU A 86 7.40 3.34 5.45
C LEU A 86 7.62 3.31 6.96
N TRP A 87 6.54 3.28 7.74
CA TRP A 87 6.55 3.19 9.19
C TRP A 87 7.16 1.86 9.67
N THR A 88 6.63 0.73 9.23
CA THR A 88 7.14 -0.59 9.62
C THR A 88 8.57 -0.82 9.16
N ASP A 89 8.94 -0.34 7.96
CA ASP A 89 10.32 -0.40 7.47
C ASP A 89 11.27 0.47 8.33
N ALA A 90 10.77 1.57 8.94
CA ALA A 90 11.54 2.41 9.85
C ALA A 90 11.70 1.75 11.23
N GLU A 91 10.65 1.19 11.80
CA GLU A 91 10.70 0.43 13.07
C GLU A 91 11.69 -0.76 12.98
N GLU A 92 11.68 -1.46 11.84
CA GLU A 92 12.57 -2.59 11.59
C GLU A 92 13.94 -2.18 11.03
N GLN A 93 14.25 -0.87 10.99
CA GLN A 93 15.53 -0.32 10.50
C GLN A 93 15.86 -0.71 9.05
N ARG A 94 14.84 -0.96 8.22
CA ARG A 94 14.99 -1.27 6.78
C ARG A 94 15.08 -0.03 5.91
N ASN A 95 14.78 1.14 6.45
CA ASN A 95 14.96 2.44 5.81
C ASN A 95 15.66 3.42 6.76
N SER A 96 15.92 4.65 6.30
CA SER A 96 16.63 5.68 7.07
C SER A 96 15.69 6.66 7.80
N TYR A 97 14.40 6.43 7.79
CA TYR A 97 13.45 7.28 8.54
C TYR A 97 13.53 6.97 10.03
N ILE A 98 13.27 8.00 10.83
CA ILE A 98 13.16 7.90 12.29
C ILE A 98 11.68 7.95 12.63
N PRO A 99 11.08 6.85 13.12
CA PRO A 99 9.67 6.85 13.51
C PRO A 99 9.50 7.64 14.81
N ILE A 100 8.50 8.52 14.84
CA ILE A 100 8.09 9.28 16.01
C ILE A 100 6.58 9.11 16.13
N GLU A 101 6.14 8.46 17.19
CA GLU A 101 4.74 8.30 17.55
C GLU A 101 4.40 9.25 18.69
N VAL A 102 3.21 9.83 18.64
CA VAL A 102 2.65 10.65 19.73
C VAL A 102 1.30 10.07 20.11
N HIS A 103 1.30 9.24 21.12
CA HIS A 103 0.09 8.65 21.66
C HIS A 103 -0.72 9.69 22.44
N TRP A 104 -2.07 9.58 22.44
CA TRP A 104 -2.95 10.55 23.07
C TRP A 104 -2.61 10.84 24.56
N SER A 105 -2.15 9.82 25.29
CA SER A 105 -1.79 9.94 26.71
C SER A 105 -0.55 10.81 26.98
N GLU A 106 0.25 11.07 25.93
CA GLU A 106 1.41 11.95 26.02
C GLU A 106 1.05 13.42 25.82
N VAL A 107 -0.18 13.70 25.38
CA VAL A 107 -0.65 15.05 25.11
C VAL A 107 -1.21 15.66 26.40
N PRO A 108 -0.64 16.82 26.87
CA PRO A 108 -1.13 17.45 28.08
C PRO A 108 -2.63 17.76 28.06
N GLY A 109 -3.32 17.44 29.13
CA GLY A 109 -4.76 17.68 29.28
C GLY A 109 -5.67 16.57 28.72
N ARG A 110 -5.11 15.51 28.17
CA ARG A 110 -5.86 14.32 27.78
C ARG A 110 -5.75 13.24 28.86
N ASP A 111 -6.88 12.90 29.46
CA ASP A 111 -7.02 11.90 30.52
C ASP A 111 -8.07 10.82 30.15
N GLU A 112 -8.29 9.86 31.04
CA GLU A 112 -9.28 8.79 30.83
C GLU A 112 -10.73 9.31 30.69
N LYS A 113 -11.04 10.46 31.28
CA LYS A 113 -12.34 11.12 31.09
C LYS A 113 -12.46 11.63 29.66
N TRP A 114 -11.45 12.34 29.19
CA TRP A 114 -11.36 12.82 27.81
C TRP A 114 -11.43 11.66 26.81
N ARG A 115 -10.73 10.53 27.08
CA ARG A 115 -10.78 9.33 26.26
C ARG A 115 -12.21 8.80 26.11
N LYS A 116 -12.91 8.60 27.23
CA LYS A 116 -14.29 8.08 27.22
C LYS A 116 -15.26 9.01 26.50
N GLU A 117 -15.14 10.31 26.70
CA GLU A 117 -15.96 11.31 26.02
C GLU A 117 -15.69 11.33 24.51
N THR A 118 -14.43 11.24 24.11
CA THR A 118 -14.04 11.21 22.69
C THR A 118 -14.57 9.95 21.99
N ILE A 119 -14.43 8.78 22.60
CA ILE A 119 -14.99 7.50 22.08
C ILE A 119 -16.52 7.58 21.95
N ALA A 120 -17.19 8.14 22.95
CA ALA A 120 -18.66 8.28 22.94
C ALA A 120 -19.15 9.22 21.82
N ASN A 121 -18.34 10.23 21.47
CA ASN A 121 -18.66 11.20 20.41
C ASN A 121 -18.22 10.76 19.00
N THR A 122 -17.37 9.74 18.91
CA THR A 122 -16.85 9.21 17.64
C THR A 122 -17.12 7.71 17.53
N SER A 123 -16.10 6.90 17.67
CA SER A 123 -16.18 5.45 17.82
C SER A 123 -14.86 4.92 18.40
N GLU A 124 -14.89 3.74 19.01
CA GLU A 124 -13.67 3.05 19.45
C GLU A 124 -12.64 2.90 18.33
N GLN A 125 -13.10 2.51 17.15
CA GLN A 125 -12.23 2.33 15.97
C GLN A 125 -11.58 3.65 15.51
N GLN A 126 -12.35 4.73 15.48
CA GLN A 126 -11.78 6.04 15.13
C GLN A 126 -10.81 6.50 16.20
N PHE A 127 -11.11 6.25 17.47
CA PHE A 127 -10.19 6.57 18.56
C PHE A 127 -8.85 5.82 18.45
N GLN A 128 -8.90 4.52 18.17
CA GLN A 128 -7.70 3.71 17.96
C GLN A 128 -6.84 4.24 16.80
N THR A 129 -7.45 4.64 15.70
CA THR A 129 -6.72 5.15 14.54
C THR A 129 -6.13 6.54 14.80
N GLU A 130 -6.97 7.47 15.29
CA GLU A 130 -6.60 8.90 15.34
C GLU A 130 -5.77 9.24 16.58
N PHE A 131 -5.92 8.50 17.67
CA PHE A 131 -5.35 8.86 18.97
C PHE A 131 -4.46 7.79 19.60
N GLU A 132 -4.72 6.51 19.33
CA GLU A 132 -3.83 5.41 19.74
C GLU A 132 -2.83 5.03 18.63
N CYS A 133 -2.85 5.75 17.50
CA CYS A 133 -1.94 5.57 16.37
C CYS A 133 -1.93 4.14 15.79
N GLU A 134 -3.04 3.39 15.94
CA GLU A 134 -3.11 2.03 15.47
C GLU A 134 -3.40 1.94 13.97
N PHE A 135 -2.53 1.23 13.25
CA PHE A 135 -2.79 0.85 11.87
C PHE A 135 -3.84 -0.26 11.81
N LEU A 136 -5.09 0.15 11.89
CA LEU A 136 -6.20 -0.76 11.65
C LEU A 136 -6.23 -1.07 10.13
N GLY A 137 -6.35 -2.35 9.78
CA GLY A 137 -6.66 -2.71 8.38
C GLY A 137 -7.98 -2.04 7.95
N SER A 138 -8.27 -2.04 6.65
CA SER A 138 -9.50 -1.40 6.16
C SER A 138 -10.71 -1.93 6.95
N VAL A 139 -11.64 -1.02 7.25
CA VAL A 139 -12.84 -1.28 8.07
C VAL A 139 -13.68 -2.47 7.58
N ASN A 140 -13.52 -2.83 6.30
CA ASN A 140 -14.26 -3.87 5.60
C ASN A 140 -13.40 -5.07 5.19
N THR A 141 -12.30 -5.36 5.89
CA THR A 141 -11.55 -6.58 5.61
C THR A 141 -12.21 -7.78 6.27
N LEU A 142 -12.32 -8.89 5.52
CA LEU A 142 -12.80 -10.17 6.02
C LEU A 142 -12.00 -10.68 7.24
N ILE A 143 -10.73 -10.32 7.31
CA ILE A 143 -9.80 -10.72 8.38
C ILE A 143 -9.43 -9.47 9.17
N ASN A 144 -9.62 -9.53 10.49
CA ASN A 144 -9.22 -8.45 11.39
C ASN A 144 -7.71 -8.15 11.25
N SER A 145 -7.36 -6.87 11.23
CA SER A 145 -5.98 -6.39 11.05
C SER A 145 -5.02 -6.90 12.12
N SER A 146 -5.47 -7.09 13.37
CA SER A 146 -4.65 -7.70 14.42
C SER A 146 -4.23 -9.13 14.08
N LYS A 147 -5.09 -9.89 13.39
CA LYS A 147 -4.75 -11.22 12.89
C LYS A 147 -3.84 -11.16 11.67
N LEU A 148 -4.00 -10.15 10.80
CA LEU A 148 -3.09 -9.95 9.66
C LEU A 148 -1.66 -9.60 10.10
N ARG A 149 -1.50 -8.85 11.20
CA ARG A 149 -0.18 -8.48 11.75
C ARG A 149 0.64 -9.67 12.25
N VAL A 150 0.00 -10.74 12.71
CA VAL A 150 0.69 -11.94 13.19
C VAL A 150 0.94 -12.98 12.11
N LEU A 151 0.53 -12.73 10.87
CA LEU A 151 0.85 -13.60 9.75
C LEU A 151 2.35 -13.54 9.45
N THR A 152 2.99 -14.70 9.54
CA THR A 152 4.40 -14.82 9.22
C THR A 152 4.62 -14.78 7.70
N TYR A 153 5.68 -14.08 7.27
CA TYR A 153 6.10 -14.10 5.88
C TYR A 153 6.59 -15.49 5.48
N ARG A 154 6.06 -16.01 4.38
CA ARG A 154 6.55 -17.27 3.80
C ARG A 154 7.55 -16.98 2.68
N GLN A 155 8.73 -17.55 2.77
CA GLN A 155 9.74 -17.41 1.74
C GLN A 155 9.29 -18.07 0.44
N HIS A 156 9.48 -17.39 -0.69
CA HIS A 156 9.15 -17.92 -2.02
C HIS A 156 10.38 -18.60 -2.65
N LEU A 157 10.11 -19.59 -3.50
CA LEU A 157 11.14 -20.27 -4.31
C LEU A 157 11.52 -19.44 -5.54
N GLN A 158 10.52 -18.77 -6.14
CA GLN A 158 10.70 -17.97 -7.35
C GLN A 158 9.71 -16.82 -7.36
N LYS A 159 10.16 -15.64 -7.85
CA LYS A 159 9.30 -14.49 -8.10
C LYS A 159 9.70 -13.83 -9.41
N ASN A 160 8.78 -13.75 -10.37
CA ASN A 160 9.04 -13.14 -11.68
C ASN A 160 7.72 -12.68 -12.32
N ALA A 161 7.72 -11.48 -12.92
CA ALA A 161 6.62 -10.92 -13.70
C ALA A 161 5.22 -11.16 -13.07
N GLY A 162 5.06 -10.73 -11.82
CA GLY A 162 3.81 -10.87 -11.07
C GLY A 162 3.57 -12.26 -10.47
N LEU A 163 4.21 -13.30 -10.96
CA LEU A 163 4.11 -14.67 -10.44
C LEU A 163 5.06 -14.89 -9.25
N THR A 164 4.52 -15.42 -8.17
CA THR A 164 5.30 -15.88 -7.00
C THR A 164 5.01 -17.35 -6.77
N VAL A 165 6.04 -18.18 -6.74
CA VAL A 165 5.95 -19.64 -6.50
C VAL A 165 6.53 -19.95 -5.13
N TYR A 166 5.74 -20.62 -4.30
CA TYR A 166 6.13 -21.05 -2.95
C TYR A 166 6.49 -22.54 -2.91
N GLU A 167 5.80 -23.36 -3.70
CA GLU A 167 6.05 -24.79 -3.85
C GLU A 167 5.96 -25.20 -5.31
N LYS A 168 6.83 -26.10 -5.75
CA LYS A 168 6.75 -26.69 -7.09
C LYS A 168 5.61 -27.72 -7.14
N PRO A 169 5.00 -27.95 -8.31
CA PRO A 169 4.01 -29.02 -8.47
C PRO A 169 4.60 -30.38 -8.13
N GLN A 170 3.84 -31.19 -7.42
CA GLN A 170 4.19 -32.55 -7.04
C GLN A 170 3.32 -33.54 -7.83
N LYS A 171 3.90 -34.68 -8.20
CA LYS A 171 3.17 -35.74 -8.88
C LYS A 171 2.05 -36.25 -7.95
N ASP A 172 0.90 -36.58 -8.52
CA ASP A 172 -0.28 -37.13 -7.83
C ASP A 172 -0.96 -36.16 -6.86
N HIS A 173 -0.56 -34.85 -6.83
CA HIS A 173 -1.27 -33.80 -6.12
C HIS A 173 -2.37 -33.18 -6.97
N THR A 174 -3.44 -32.78 -6.30
CA THR A 174 -4.58 -32.08 -6.89
C THR A 174 -4.50 -30.60 -6.57
N TYR A 175 -4.69 -29.75 -7.59
CA TYR A 175 -4.58 -28.31 -7.45
C TYR A 175 -5.84 -27.61 -7.92
N MET A 176 -6.08 -26.43 -7.34
CA MET A 176 -7.15 -25.52 -7.72
C MET A 176 -6.62 -24.10 -7.84
N LEU A 177 -6.93 -23.43 -8.93
CA LEU A 177 -6.63 -22.02 -9.17
C LEU A 177 -7.91 -21.22 -9.09
N THR A 178 -7.89 -20.14 -8.27
CA THR A 178 -8.96 -19.15 -8.23
C THR A 178 -8.45 -17.84 -8.80
N ALA A 179 -9.20 -17.23 -9.73
CA ALA A 179 -8.80 -16.00 -10.42
C ALA A 179 -9.86 -14.91 -10.30
N ASP A 180 -9.40 -13.70 -10.02
CA ASP A 180 -10.12 -12.43 -10.08
C ASP A 180 -9.54 -11.57 -11.21
N VAL A 181 -10.40 -10.91 -11.99
CA VAL A 181 -10.05 -10.26 -13.25
C VAL A 181 -10.23 -8.76 -13.20
N ALA A 182 -9.17 -8.02 -13.50
CA ALA A 182 -9.21 -6.56 -13.66
C ALA A 182 -8.97 -6.14 -15.13
N ARG A 183 -9.23 -4.86 -15.43
CA ARG A 183 -9.16 -4.31 -16.79
C ARG A 183 -7.75 -4.03 -17.31
N GLY A 184 -6.72 -4.18 -16.50
CA GLY A 184 -5.32 -3.87 -16.87
C GLY A 184 -5.09 -2.39 -17.17
N THR A 185 -5.69 -1.50 -16.36
CA THR A 185 -5.63 -0.04 -16.47
C THR A 185 -4.79 0.61 -15.39
N LYS A 186 -3.94 -0.18 -14.71
CA LYS A 186 -3.06 0.23 -13.60
C LYS A 186 -3.77 0.58 -12.28
N ASN A 187 -5.07 0.39 -12.19
CA ASN A 187 -5.84 0.60 -10.95
C ASN A 187 -5.90 -0.70 -10.13
N ASP A 188 -6.68 -1.66 -10.58
CA ASP A 188 -6.86 -2.95 -9.92
C ASP A 188 -5.99 -4.03 -10.55
N ASN A 189 -5.64 -5.07 -9.79
CA ASN A 189 -4.86 -6.18 -10.26
C ASN A 189 -5.76 -7.31 -10.76
N SER A 190 -5.46 -7.87 -11.95
CA SER A 190 -5.81 -9.25 -12.22
C SER A 190 -4.94 -10.15 -11.36
N ALA A 191 -5.55 -11.07 -10.64
CA ALA A 191 -4.86 -11.93 -9.70
C ALA A 191 -5.35 -13.36 -9.75
N PHE A 192 -4.50 -14.30 -9.37
CA PHE A 192 -4.92 -15.65 -9.04
C PHE A 192 -4.13 -16.23 -7.86
N VAL A 193 -4.76 -17.18 -7.20
CA VAL A 193 -4.13 -17.99 -6.15
C VAL A 193 -4.24 -19.46 -6.55
N MET A 194 -3.12 -20.17 -6.52
CA MET A 194 -3.04 -21.63 -6.72
C MET A 194 -2.96 -22.32 -5.38
N PHE A 195 -3.86 -23.24 -5.14
CA PHE A 195 -3.93 -24.09 -3.95
C PHE A 195 -3.57 -25.52 -4.26
N ASP A 196 -2.80 -26.13 -3.40
CA ASP A 196 -2.74 -27.57 -3.24
C ASP A 196 -3.92 -28.00 -2.36
N ILE A 197 -4.84 -28.76 -2.92
CA ILE A 197 -6.07 -29.23 -2.26
C ILE A 197 -6.05 -30.74 -1.99
N THR A 198 -4.87 -31.35 -2.07
CA THR A 198 -4.72 -32.81 -1.87
C THR A 198 -5.09 -33.20 -0.45
N GLU A 199 -4.68 -32.41 0.54
CA GLU A 199 -4.93 -32.67 1.96
C GLU A 199 -5.33 -31.38 2.69
N VAL A 200 -6.09 -31.52 3.78
CA VAL A 200 -6.47 -30.39 4.65
C VAL A 200 -5.42 -30.24 5.76
N PRO A 201 -4.97 -29.03 6.07
CA PRO A 201 -5.36 -27.73 5.51
C PRO A 201 -4.80 -27.50 4.10
N TYR A 202 -5.59 -26.88 3.22
CA TYR A 202 -5.14 -26.48 1.90
C TYR A 202 -3.99 -25.50 1.95
N ARG A 203 -3.07 -25.58 1.00
CA ARG A 203 -1.85 -24.77 0.98
C ARG A 203 -1.80 -23.90 -0.26
N VAL A 204 -1.47 -22.63 -0.08
CA VAL A 204 -1.14 -21.74 -1.20
C VAL A 204 0.24 -22.11 -1.73
N VAL A 205 0.33 -22.50 -3.00
CA VAL A 205 1.58 -22.94 -3.65
C VAL A 205 2.10 -21.95 -4.67
N ALA A 206 1.23 -21.13 -5.26
CA ALA A 206 1.64 -20.00 -6.10
C ALA A 206 0.60 -18.88 -6.07
N THR A 207 1.03 -17.66 -6.35
CA THR A 207 0.18 -16.50 -6.52
C THR A 207 0.63 -15.69 -7.73
N PHE A 208 -0.29 -14.98 -8.34
CA PHE A 208 -0.02 -14.01 -9.41
C PHE A 208 -0.80 -12.74 -9.15
N LYS A 209 -0.20 -11.59 -9.45
CA LYS A 209 -0.90 -10.31 -9.53
C LYS A 209 -0.22 -9.38 -10.53
N ASP A 210 -1.02 -8.69 -11.32
CA ASP A 210 -0.56 -7.73 -12.32
C ASP A 210 -1.69 -6.74 -12.64
N ASN A 211 -1.43 -5.45 -12.57
CA ASN A 211 -2.41 -4.40 -12.85
C ASN A 211 -2.34 -3.84 -14.28
N GLU A 212 -1.43 -4.36 -15.10
CA GLU A 212 -1.26 -3.97 -16.51
C GLU A 212 -1.66 -5.07 -17.48
N ILE A 213 -1.74 -6.33 -17.03
CA ILE A 213 -2.12 -7.44 -17.88
C ILE A 213 -3.51 -7.24 -18.46
N LYS A 214 -3.62 -7.31 -19.80
CA LYS A 214 -4.90 -7.15 -20.48
C LYS A 214 -5.76 -8.41 -20.32
N PRO A 215 -7.10 -8.28 -20.21
CA PRO A 215 -8.01 -9.43 -20.06
C PRO A 215 -7.86 -10.49 -21.16
N LEU A 216 -7.48 -10.09 -22.37
CA LEU A 216 -7.24 -11.03 -23.48
C LEU A 216 -5.97 -11.89 -23.30
N LEU A 217 -5.00 -11.43 -22.51
CA LEU A 217 -3.73 -12.14 -22.26
C LEU A 217 -3.76 -12.96 -20.97
N PHE A 218 -4.66 -12.62 -20.05
CA PHE A 218 -4.73 -13.28 -18.76
C PHE A 218 -5.13 -14.76 -18.83
N PRO A 219 -6.06 -15.21 -19.73
CA PRO A 219 -6.35 -16.63 -19.93
C PRO A 219 -5.13 -17.46 -20.26
N GLN A 220 -4.24 -16.97 -21.12
CA GLN A 220 -3.01 -17.68 -21.46
C GLN A 220 -2.11 -17.88 -20.24
N LYS A 221 -2.02 -16.88 -19.36
CA LYS A 221 -1.26 -16.97 -18.12
C LYS A 221 -1.85 -18.00 -17.16
N ILE A 222 -3.18 -17.98 -16.99
CA ILE A 222 -3.91 -18.97 -16.19
C ILE A 222 -3.67 -20.38 -16.75
N TYR A 223 -3.85 -20.58 -18.04
CA TYR A 223 -3.66 -21.87 -18.71
C TYR A 223 -2.25 -22.44 -18.50
N GLN A 224 -1.21 -21.63 -18.68
CA GLN A 224 0.17 -22.05 -18.49
C GLN A 224 0.42 -22.58 -17.08
N ILE A 225 -0.07 -21.88 -16.06
CA ILE A 225 0.11 -22.27 -14.67
C ILE A 225 -0.78 -23.46 -14.30
N ALA A 226 -2.03 -23.47 -14.70
CA ALA A 226 -2.94 -24.58 -14.45
C ALA A 226 -2.38 -25.90 -15.03
N ARG A 227 -1.84 -25.85 -16.24
CA ARG A 227 -1.20 -26.99 -16.87
C ARG A 227 0.06 -27.44 -16.15
N ALA A 228 0.88 -26.51 -15.67
CA ALA A 228 2.11 -26.82 -14.91
C ALA A 228 1.79 -27.50 -13.56
N TYR A 229 0.64 -27.18 -12.97
CA TYR A 229 0.16 -27.77 -11.72
C TYR A 229 -0.88 -28.86 -11.98
N ASN A 230 -0.48 -29.93 -12.71
CA ASN A 230 -1.23 -31.15 -12.95
C ASN A 230 -2.61 -30.93 -13.57
N GLN A 231 -2.76 -29.95 -14.48
CA GLN A 231 -4.06 -29.58 -15.06
C GLN A 231 -5.07 -29.21 -13.96
N SER A 232 -4.69 -28.26 -13.09
CA SER A 232 -5.48 -27.85 -11.95
C SER A 232 -6.90 -27.43 -12.35
N PHE A 233 -7.85 -27.61 -11.43
CA PHE A 233 -9.15 -26.95 -11.54
C PHE A 233 -8.98 -25.43 -11.59
N VAL A 234 -9.78 -24.77 -12.42
CA VAL A 234 -9.76 -23.31 -12.56
C VAL A 234 -11.14 -22.75 -12.27
N LEU A 235 -11.20 -21.83 -11.31
CA LEU A 235 -12.38 -21.05 -10.94
C LEU A 235 -12.10 -19.59 -11.25
N VAL A 236 -12.87 -18.99 -12.15
CA VAL A 236 -12.78 -17.56 -12.51
C VAL A 236 -14.00 -16.84 -12.00
N GLU A 237 -13.80 -15.69 -11.34
CA GLU A 237 -14.89 -14.79 -10.98
C GLU A 237 -15.46 -14.14 -12.25
N VAL A 238 -16.75 -14.39 -12.55
CA VAL A 238 -17.38 -13.99 -13.83
C VAL A 238 -18.09 -12.64 -13.78
N ASN A 239 -17.80 -11.81 -12.77
CA ASN A 239 -18.28 -10.44 -12.75
C ASN A 239 -17.57 -9.57 -13.80
N ASP A 240 -18.26 -8.55 -14.34
CA ASP A 240 -17.74 -7.56 -15.31
C ASP A 240 -16.95 -8.21 -16.47
N ILE A 241 -15.63 -8.02 -16.51
CA ILE A 241 -14.73 -8.52 -17.56
C ILE A 241 -14.33 -9.98 -17.37
N GLY A 242 -14.61 -10.58 -16.22
CA GLY A 242 -14.26 -11.97 -15.90
C GLY A 242 -14.95 -13.00 -16.79
N GLU A 243 -16.16 -12.72 -17.29
CA GLU A 243 -16.88 -13.57 -18.24
C GLU A 243 -16.07 -13.77 -19.54
N GLN A 244 -15.44 -12.72 -20.06
CA GLN A 244 -14.58 -12.82 -21.24
C GLN A 244 -13.37 -13.73 -21.01
N VAL A 245 -12.75 -13.65 -19.82
CA VAL A 245 -11.61 -14.52 -19.47
C VAL A 245 -12.04 -15.96 -19.31
N ALA A 246 -13.17 -16.22 -18.66
CA ALA A 246 -13.72 -17.56 -18.50
C ALA A 246 -14.05 -18.21 -19.85
N ASN A 247 -14.70 -17.49 -20.77
CA ASN A 247 -15.02 -17.96 -22.12
C ASN A 247 -13.77 -18.27 -22.96
N ASN A 248 -12.66 -17.56 -22.75
CA ASN A 248 -11.41 -17.81 -23.45
C ASN A 248 -10.57 -18.97 -22.86
N LEU A 249 -11.00 -19.55 -21.74
CA LEU A 249 -10.38 -20.72 -21.10
C LEU A 249 -11.06 -22.04 -21.48
N GLN A 250 -12.25 -21.99 -22.08
CA GLN A 250 -12.97 -23.15 -22.61
C GLN A 250 -12.40 -23.59 -23.97
#